data_05812bcb7add90524f42673259e49a1d
#
_entry.id   05812bcb7add90524f42673259e49a1d
#
_cell.length_a   1.000
_cell.length_b   1.000
_cell.length_c   1.000
_cell.angle_alpha   90.00
_cell.angle_beta   90.00
_cell.angle_gamma   90.00
#
_symmetry.space_group_name_H-M   'P 1'
#
loop_
_entity.id
_entity.type
_entity.pdbx_description
1 polymer ?
#
loop_
_entity_poly.entity_id
_entity_poly.type
_entity_poly.pdbx_seq_one_letter_code
_entity_poly.pdbx_strand_id
1 'polypeptide(L)'
;MPEMPEVEQVRKTLVPHITGKRILGVEVRLPRLIVHPDAEAFSRELEGRRFDRVERQGKYLLLRLDSGRTLMVHLRMTGALVACPKEGPEPPYAKVRFRLEGEEDLWFTDIRTFGTLCLLGGDDPYINTGLATLGPEPLSEGFTPEYLRKIAARSSQAVKSFILDQRKIAGLGNIYADEALFKARIHPLRPARLLKKEETERLWEAVNAVIAQGLENRGTSFRNYQDANGEMGNNQNHLQVYQRKGQPCRACGETLVQIKVGGRGSVYCPACQKPPRKRRKTATGARKTKDKGATAR
;
A
#
# COMPACT_ATOMS: atom_id res chain seq x y z
N MET A 1 -7.33 -2.20 3.56
CA MET A 1 -5.90 -2.59 3.66
C MET A 1 -5.13 -1.35 4.05
N PRO A 2 -4.40 -1.36 5.14
CA PRO A 2 -3.54 -0.24 5.50
C PRO A 2 -2.55 0.10 4.37
N GLU A 3 -2.52 1.36 3.97
CA GLU A 3 -1.56 1.94 3.03
C GLU A 3 -0.56 2.80 3.81
N MET A 4 0.29 3.56 3.17
CA MET A 4 1.33 4.33 3.86
C MET A 4 0.81 5.22 5.01
N PRO A 5 -0.27 6.01 4.86
CA PRO A 5 -0.76 6.86 5.95
C PRO A 5 -1.26 6.07 7.15
N GLU A 6 -1.97 4.95 6.92
CA GLU A 6 -2.46 4.09 7.99
C GLU A 6 -1.31 3.43 8.75
N VAL A 7 -0.29 2.94 8.03
CA VAL A 7 0.89 2.31 8.66
C VAL A 7 1.72 3.34 9.44
N GLU A 8 1.82 4.58 8.93
CA GLU A 8 2.49 5.67 9.65
C GLU A 8 1.75 6.06 10.93
N GLN A 9 0.42 6.07 10.90
CA GLN A 9 -0.37 6.33 12.10
C GLN A 9 -0.17 5.21 13.15
N VAL A 10 -0.19 3.93 12.72
CA VAL A 10 0.14 2.81 13.62
C VAL A 10 1.54 2.98 14.20
N ARG A 11 2.55 3.34 13.40
CA ARG A 11 3.91 3.61 13.88
C ARG A 11 3.91 4.67 14.98
N LYS A 12 3.26 5.82 14.74
CA LYS A 12 3.22 6.94 15.69
C LYS A 12 2.58 6.54 17.02
N THR A 13 1.43 5.88 16.94
CA THR A 13 0.69 5.48 18.15
C THR A 13 1.33 4.30 18.87
N LEU A 14 2.12 3.46 18.19
CA LEU A 14 2.80 2.32 18.78
C LEU A 14 4.04 2.72 19.60
N VAL A 15 4.76 3.79 19.20
CA VAL A 15 5.99 4.25 19.84
C VAL A 15 5.88 4.35 21.36
N PRO A 16 4.90 5.05 21.97
CA PRO A 16 4.82 5.21 23.43
C PRO A 16 4.54 3.89 24.16
N HIS A 17 3.94 2.91 23.49
CA HIS A 17 3.57 1.65 24.12
C HIS A 17 4.73 0.64 24.19
N ILE A 18 5.68 0.67 23.25
CA ILE A 18 6.69 -0.41 23.16
C ILE A 18 8.13 0.06 23.28
N THR A 19 8.45 1.32 22.96
CA THR A 19 9.84 1.78 22.96
C THR A 19 10.47 1.67 24.35
N GLY A 20 11.65 1.03 24.41
CA GLY A 20 12.37 0.74 25.65
C GLY A 20 11.85 -0.46 26.42
N LYS A 21 10.66 -1.01 26.09
CA LYS A 21 10.10 -2.16 26.82
C LYS A 21 10.78 -3.47 26.42
N ARG A 22 11.02 -4.33 27.42
CA ARG A 22 11.56 -5.69 27.24
C ARG A 22 10.45 -6.65 26.85
N ILE A 23 10.73 -7.55 25.92
CA ILE A 23 9.89 -8.69 25.56
C ILE A 23 10.14 -9.80 26.57
N LEU A 24 9.13 -10.14 27.36
CA LEU A 24 9.19 -11.19 28.40
C LEU A 24 8.86 -12.58 27.85
N GLY A 25 8.31 -12.64 26.64
CA GLY A 25 7.99 -13.86 25.92
C GLY A 25 7.07 -13.59 24.74
N VAL A 26 6.98 -14.54 23.81
CA VAL A 26 6.16 -14.43 22.60
C VAL A 26 5.32 -15.68 22.43
N GLU A 27 4.01 -15.52 22.29
CA GLU A 27 3.05 -16.59 22.02
C GLU A 27 2.61 -16.52 20.57
N VAL A 28 2.97 -17.50 19.76
CA VAL A 28 2.57 -17.60 18.35
C VAL A 28 1.45 -18.62 18.22
N ARG A 29 0.20 -18.14 17.99
CA ARG A 29 -0.99 -19.00 17.82
C ARG A 29 -1.22 -19.46 16.40
N LEU A 30 -0.64 -18.76 15.43
CA LEU A 30 -0.76 -19.10 14.02
C LEU A 30 0.63 -19.05 13.35
N PRO A 31 1.40 -20.15 13.38
CA PRO A 31 2.80 -20.19 12.94
C PRO A 31 3.02 -19.72 11.50
N ARG A 32 2.08 -19.95 10.57
CA ARG A 32 2.21 -19.55 9.17
C ARG A 32 2.31 -18.03 8.93
N LEU A 33 2.01 -17.20 9.93
CA LEU A 33 2.20 -15.75 9.83
C LEU A 33 3.66 -15.34 10.03
N ILE A 34 4.46 -16.21 10.64
CA ILE A 34 5.90 -15.99 10.80
C ILE A 34 6.59 -16.45 9.52
N VAL A 35 7.18 -15.52 8.79
CA VAL A 35 7.86 -15.79 7.52
C VAL A 35 9.27 -16.30 7.75
N HIS A 36 9.95 -15.76 8.76
CA HIS A 36 11.32 -16.11 9.12
C HIS A 36 11.65 -15.58 10.54
N PRO A 37 12.40 -16.36 11.33
CA PRO A 37 12.66 -17.79 11.22
C PRO A 37 11.39 -18.62 11.44
N ASP A 38 11.47 -19.92 11.77
CA ASP A 38 10.30 -20.65 12.23
C ASP A 38 9.72 -20.06 13.53
N ALA A 39 8.49 -20.44 13.89
CA ALA A 39 7.78 -19.80 14.99
C ALA A 39 8.44 -20.03 16.38
N GLU A 40 9.12 -21.15 16.56
CA GLU A 40 9.82 -21.46 17.83
C GLU A 40 11.09 -20.61 17.96
N ALA A 41 11.90 -20.59 16.91
CA ALA A 41 13.08 -19.75 16.86
C ALA A 41 12.73 -18.27 16.96
N PHE A 42 11.65 -17.83 16.27
CA PHE A 42 11.11 -16.47 16.35
C PHE A 42 10.81 -16.07 17.79
N SER A 43 10.09 -16.92 18.53
CA SER A 43 9.74 -16.65 19.94
C SER A 43 10.98 -16.60 20.82
N ARG A 44 11.86 -17.59 20.70
CA ARG A 44 13.10 -17.70 21.50
C ARG A 44 14.06 -16.52 21.27
N GLU A 45 14.20 -16.08 20.02
CA GLU A 45 15.14 -15.01 19.65
C GLU A 45 14.65 -13.60 20.01
N LEU A 46 13.35 -13.43 20.17
CA LEU A 46 12.74 -12.18 20.63
C LEU A 46 12.70 -12.06 22.16
N GLU A 47 12.64 -13.18 22.87
CA GLU A 47 12.59 -13.19 24.34
C GLU A 47 13.83 -12.53 24.95
N GLY A 48 13.61 -11.67 25.93
CA GLY A 48 14.65 -10.89 26.60
C GLY A 48 15.12 -9.64 25.85
N ARG A 49 14.74 -9.44 24.58
CA ARG A 49 15.13 -8.27 23.80
C ARG A 49 14.27 -7.05 24.15
N ARG A 50 14.79 -5.86 23.83
CA ARG A 50 14.07 -4.59 23.99
C ARG A 50 13.76 -3.97 22.63
N PHE A 51 12.60 -3.35 22.51
CA PHE A 51 12.31 -2.49 21.38
C PHE A 51 13.08 -1.17 21.52
N ASP A 52 14.02 -0.90 20.61
CA ASP A 52 14.82 0.32 20.59
C ASP A 52 14.05 1.48 19.95
N ARG A 53 13.53 1.26 18.75
CA ARG A 53 12.76 2.25 18.00
C ARG A 53 11.79 1.62 17.01
N VAL A 54 10.78 2.38 16.59
CA VAL A 54 9.78 1.97 15.61
C VAL A 54 9.90 2.85 14.37
N GLU A 55 10.22 2.23 13.26
CA GLU A 55 10.35 2.86 11.94
C GLU A 55 9.28 2.32 10.98
N ARG A 56 9.13 2.97 9.83
CA ARG A 56 8.27 2.53 8.73
C ARG A 56 9.01 2.69 7.40
N GLN A 57 8.80 1.72 6.50
CA GLN A 57 9.19 1.86 5.11
C GLN A 57 8.07 1.30 4.21
N GLY A 58 7.52 2.11 3.32
CA GLY A 58 6.35 1.75 2.52
C GLY A 58 5.15 1.39 3.39
N LYS A 59 4.75 0.13 3.34
CA LYS A 59 3.65 -0.44 4.15
C LYS A 59 4.16 -1.41 5.22
N TYR A 60 5.46 -1.38 5.52
CA TYR A 60 6.11 -2.20 6.53
C TYR A 60 6.39 -1.40 7.78
N LEU A 61 6.10 -1.97 8.94
CA LEU A 61 6.60 -1.52 10.24
C LEU A 61 7.92 -2.24 10.53
N LEU A 62 8.89 -1.51 11.01
CA LEU A 62 10.23 -1.99 11.34
C LEU A 62 10.50 -1.69 12.82
N LEU A 63 10.28 -2.68 13.67
CA LEU A 63 10.50 -2.58 15.10
C LEU A 63 11.95 -2.99 15.37
N ARG A 64 12.82 -2.01 15.58
CA ARG A 64 14.24 -2.23 15.84
C ARG A 64 14.44 -2.74 17.27
N LEU A 65 15.32 -3.72 17.42
CA LEU A 65 15.67 -4.35 18.69
C LEU A 65 17.07 -3.95 19.14
N ASP A 66 17.30 -3.96 20.45
CA ASP A 66 18.60 -3.71 21.08
C ASP A 66 19.71 -4.69 20.61
N SER A 67 19.34 -5.84 20.09
CA SER A 67 20.23 -6.81 19.49
C SER A 67 20.74 -6.46 18.07
N GLY A 68 20.31 -5.32 17.51
CA GLY A 68 20.55 -4.95 16.11
C GLY A 68 19.63 -5.65 15.10
N ARG A 69 18.81 -6.61 15.52
CA ARG A 69 17.79 -7.25 14.67
C ARG A 69 16.55 -6.37 14.51
N THR A 70 15.71 -6.72 13.56
CA THR A 70 14.48 -5.98 13.26
C THR A 70 13.30 -6.91 13.13
N LEU A 71 12.29 -6.72 13.98
CA LEU A 71 10.98 -7.33 13.76
C LEU A 71 10.22 -6.51 12.70
N MET A 72 10.14 -7.08 11.50
CA MET A 72 9.37 -6.51 10.38
C MET A 72 7.94 -7.04 10.42
N VAL A 73 6.97 -6.13 10.35
CA VAL A 73 5.54 -6.47 10.30
C VAL A 73 4.89 -5.85 9.08
N HIS A 74 4.15 -6.67 8.32
CA HIS A 74 3.30 -6.19 7.24
C HIS A 74 1.84 -6.51 7.54
N LEU A 75 1.03 -5.48 7.77
CA LEU A 75 -0.37 -5.62 8.20
C LEU A 75 -1.29 -6.22 7.13
N ARG A 76 -0.93 -6.16 5.85
CA ARG A 76 -1.73 -6.63 4.71
C ARG A 76 -3.14 -6.04 4.71
N MET A 77 -4.18 -6.89 4.83
CA MET A 77 -5.58 -6.47 4.63
C MET A 77 -6.28 -6.08 5.93
N THR A 78 -6.08 -6.87 6.98
CA THR A 78 -6.80 -6.78 8.26
C THR A 78 -5.92 -6.98 9.47
N GLY A 79 -4.60 -7.06 9.28
CA GLY A 79 -3.65 -7.11 10.38
C GLY A 79 -3.62 -5.79 11.14
N ALA A 80 -3.50 -5.86 12.45
CA ALA A 80 -3.31 -4.72 13.34
C ALA A 80 -2.32 -5.06 14.46
N LEU A 81 -1.56 -4.07 14.91
CA LEU A 81 -0.78 -4.11 16.14
C LEU A 81 -1.49 -3.23 17.16
N VAL A 82 -1.90 -3.81 18.28
CA VAL A 82 -2.64 -3.12 19.34
C VAL A 82 -1.98 -3.37 20.68
N ALA A 83 -1.86 -2.32 21.49
CA ALA A 83 -1.42 -2.41 22.87
C ALA A 83 -2.66 -2.59 23.77
N CYS A 84 -2.65 -3.58 24.62
CA CYS A 84 -3.77 -3.87 25.53
C CYS A 84 -3.26 -4.10 26.96
N PRO A 85 -4.00 -3.63 27.99
CA PRO A 85 -3.70 -3.93 29.37
C PRO A 85 -3.63 -5.45 29.61
N LYS A 86 -2.68 -5.89 30.42
CA LYS A 86 -2.49 -7.32 30.75
C LYS A 86 -3.69 -7.94 31.44
N GLU A 87 -4.32 -7.17 32.33
CA GLU A 87 -5.53 -7.57 33.08
C GLU A 87 -6.83 -7.40 32.26
N GLY A 88 -6.71 -6.90 31.02
CA GLY A 88 -7.85 -6.67 30.15
C GLY A 88 -8.26 -7.92 29.35
N PRO A 89 -9.41 -7.84 28.67
CA PRO A 89 -9.83 -8.90 27.77
C PRO A 89 -8.87 -9.02 26.58
N GLU A 90 -8.66 -10.25 26.15
CA GLU A 90 -7.88 -10.51 24.95
C GLU A 90 -8.55 -9.87 23.71
N PRO A 91 -7.78 -9.19 22.84
CA PRO A 91 -8.34 -8.61 21.64
C PRO A 91 -8.85 -9.69 20.68
N PRO A 92 -9.96 -9.44 19.97
CA PRO A 92 -10.50 -10.40 19.02
C PRO A 92 -9.51 -10.69 17.89
N TYR A 93 -9.54 -11.91 17.38
CA TYR A 93 -8.65 -12.36 16.28
C TYR A 93 -7.16 -12.33 16.60
N ALA A 94 -6.76 -12.38 17.86
CA ALA A 94 -5.38 -12.45 18.31
C ALA A 94 -4.62 -13.63 17.66
N LYS A 95 -3.43 -13.36 17.13
CA LYS A 95 -2.58 -14.34 16.44
C LYS A 95 -1.18 -14.46 17.02
N VAL A 96 -0.62 -13.34 17.49
CA VAL A 96 0.67 -13.32 18.19
C VAL A 96 0.54 -12.36 19.36
N ARG A 97 1.03 -12.78 20.53
CA ARG A 97 1.13 -11.97 21.74
C ARG A 97 2.61 -11.76 22.07
N PHE A 98 3.00 -10.53 22.23
CA PHE A 98 4.29 -10.15 22.80
C PHE A 98 4.03 -9.69 24.23
N ARG A 99 4.41 -10.51 25.20
CA ARG A 99 4.36 -10.15 26.62
C ARG A 99 5.46 -9.15 26.90
N LEU A 100 5.10 -7.97 27.33
CA LEU A 100 6.05 -6.87 27.54
C LEU A 100 6.25 -6.57 29.03
N GLU A 101 7.36 -5.92 29.34
CA GLU A 101 7.58 -5.27 30.62
C GLU A 101 6.56 -4.13 30.83
N GLY A 102 6.03 -3.96 32.05
CA GLY A 102 5.00 -2.96 32.37
C GLY A 102 3.58 -3.53 32.32
N GLU A 103 2.58 -2.65 32.15
CA GLU A 103 1.16 -2.97 32.35
C GLU A 103 0.43 -3.46 31.08
N GLU A 104 1.07 -3.38 29.93
CA GLU A 104 0.47 -3.71 28.63
C GLU A 104 1.25 -4.79 27.91
N ASP A 105 0.54 -5.55 27.07
CA ASP A 105 1.11 -6.45 26.06
C ASP A 105 0.80 -5.94 24.65
N LEU A 106 1.68 -6.28 23.71
CA LEU A 106 1.47 -5.99 22.29
C LEU A 106 0.86 -7.22 21.62
N TRP A 107 -0.22 -7.00 20.89
CA TRP A 107 -0.92 -8.03 20.16
C TRP A 107 -0.90 -7.78 18.65
N PHE A 108 -0.61 -8.82 17.89
CA PHE A 108 -0.90 -8.85 16.46
C PHE A 108 -2.22 -9.58 16.24
N THR A 109 -3.21 -8.85 15.74
CA THR A 109 -4.54 -9.39 15.41
C THR A 109 -4.73 -9.42 13.91
N ASP A 110 -5.42 -10.43 13.35
CA ASP A 110 -5.71 -10.46 11.92
C ASP A 110 -6.91 -11.35 11.59
N ILE A 111 -7.98 -10.74 11.08
CA ILE A 111 -9.22 -11.44 10.70
C ILE A 111 -8.97 -12.36 9.50
N ARG A 112 -8.25 -11.89 8.48
CA ARG A 112 -8.03 -12.62 7.23
C ARG A 112 -6.76 -13.46 7.25
N THR A 113 -5.93 -13.30 8.24
CA THR A 113 -4.68 -14.06 8.42
C THR A 113 -3.72 -13.99 7.22
N PHE A 114 -3.59 -12.81 6.62
CA PHE A 114 -2.67 -12.51 5.52
C PHE A 114 -1.47 -11.68 5.95
N GLY A 115 -1.51 -11.10 7.14
CA GLY A 115 -0.41 -10.36 7.71
C GLY A 115 0.83 -11.23 7.88
N THR A 116 1.98 -10.62 7.91
CA THR A 116 3.25 -11.35 8.04
C THR A 116 4.17 -10.67 9.04
N LEU A 117 4.86 -11.50 9.82
CA LEU A 117 5.92 -11.10 10.74
C LEU A 117 7.22 -11.81 10.32
N CYS A 118 8.33 -11.09 10.39
CA CYS A 118 9.63 -11.61 10.01
C CYS A 118 10.72 -10.98 10.90
N LEU A 119 11.57 -11.80 11.49
CA LEU A 119 12.71 -11.32 12.27
C LEU A 119 13.93 -11.24 11.36
N LEU A 120 14.29 -10.01 10.96
CA LEU A 120 15.40 -9.70 10.09
C LEU A 120 16.69 -9.48 10.88
N GLY A 121 17.83 -9.81 10.28
CA GLY A 121 19.16 -9.57 10.84
C GLY A 121 20.11 -10.73 10.57
N GLY A 122 21.40 -10.58 10.89
CA GLY A 122 22.45 -11.50 10.47
C GLY A 122 22.82 -11.28 9.01
N ASP A 123 23.21 -12.35 8.32
CA ASP A 123 23.79 -12.30 6.96
C ASP A 123 22.73 -12.07 5.86
N ASP A 124 21.44 -12.15 6.20
CA ASP A 124 20.36 -12.03 5.21
C ASP A 124 19.18 -11.18 5.72
N PRO A 125 19.38 -9.84 5.81
CA PRO A 125 18.42 -8.95 6.46
C PRO A 125 17.09 -8.77 5.72
N TYR A 126 16.97 -9.08 4.42
CA TYR A 126 15.80 -8.70 3.60
C TYR A 126 15.25 -9.82 2.73
N ILE A 127 15.62 -11.05 2.96
CA ILE A 127 15.20 -12.19 2.13
C ILE A 127 13.66 -12.31 2.07
N ASN A 128 13.13 -12.49 0.85
CA ASN A 128 11.71 -12.74 0.58
C ASN A 128 10.70 -11.70 1.11
N THR A 129 11.14 -10.53 1.54
CA THR A 129 10.24 -9.52 2.13
C THR A 129 9.69 -8.52 1.13
N GLY A 130 10.39 -8.29 0.02
CA GLY A 130 10.10 -7.22 -0.93
C GLY A 130 10.57 -5.82 -0.47
N LEU A 131 11.09 -5.70 0.76
CA LEU A 131 11.53 -4.43 1.34
C LEU A 131 12.71 -3.81 0.55
N ALA A 132 13.69 -4.64 0.16
CA ALA A 132 14.87 -4.21 -0.59
C ALA A 132 14.55 -3.67 -2.00
N THR A 133 13.39 -3.98 -2.54
CA THR A 133 12.99 -3.59 -3.90
C THR A 133 12.01 -2.42 -3.94
N LEU A 134 11.72 -1.79 -2.80
CA LEU A 134 10.81 -0.65 -2.74
C LEU A 134 11.36 0.54 -3.53
N GLY A 135 10.48 1.18 -4.29
CA GLY A 135 10.75 2.49 -4.88
C GLY A 135 10.71 3.61 -3.83
N PRO A 136 10.95 4.86 -4.23
CA PRO A 136 10.83 6.00 -3.33
C PRO A 136 9.39 6.16 -2.85
N GLU A 137 9.26 6.69 -1.65
CA GLU A 137 7.96 7.04 -1.05
C GLU A 137 7.50 8.43 -1.50
N PRO A 138 6.18 8.67 -1.64
CA PRO A 138 5.66 10.04 -1.70
C PRO A 138 6.19 10.88 -0.53
N LEU A 139 6.37 12.17 -0.78
CA LEU A 139 6.91 13.15 0.17
C LEU A 139 8.39 12.97 0.51
N SER A 140 9.09 11.97 -0.03
CA SER A 140 10.53 11.83 0.13
C SER A 140 11.32 12.58 -0.96
N GLU A 141 12.57 12.91 -0.69
CA GLU A 141 13.48 13.54 -1.66
C GLU A 141 13.67 12.70 -2.93
N GLY A 142 13.59 11.37 -2.83
CA GLY A 142 13.73 10.46 -3.97
C GLY A 142 12.50 10.43 -4.90
N PHE A 143 11.33 10.91 -4.46
CA PHE A 143 10.12 10.94 -5.28
C PHE A 143 9.95 12.31 -5.95
N THR A 144 10.62 12.50 -7.08
CA THR A 144 10.59 13.75 -7.85
C THR A 144 9.74 13.64 -9.14
N PRO A 145 9.32 14.75 -9.75
CA PRO A 145 8.64 14.74 -11.05
C PRO A 145 9.50 14.07 -12.13
N GLU A 146 10.84 14.31 -12.12
CA GLU A 146 11.79 13.72 -13.04
C GLU A 146 11.89 12.22 -12.89
N TYR A 147 11.95 11.72 -11.66
CA TYR A 147 11.91 10.30 -11.37
C TYR A 147 10.64 9.67 -11.95
N LEU A 148 9.46 10.23 -11.62
CA LEU A 148 8.18 9.70 -12.08
C LEU A 148 8.10 9.70 -13.61
N ARG A 149 8.55 10.77 -14.28
CA ARG A 149 8.60 10.88 -15.74
C ARG A 149 9.51 9.81 -16.36
N LYS A 150 10.71 9.61 -15.79
CA LYS A 150 11.69 8.62 -16.28
C LYS A 150 11.14 7.20 -16.24
N ILE A 151 10.52 6.80 -15.15
CA ILE A 151 9.97 5.43 -15.00
C ILE A 151 8.65 5.26 -15.79
N ALA A 152 7.81 6.30 -15.89
CA ALA A 152 6.58 6.26 -16.67
C ALA A 152 6.84 6.07 -18.17
N ALA A 153 7.83 6.77 -18.73
CA ALA A 153 8.19 6.68 -20.14
C ALA A 153 8.53 5.25 -20.60
N ARG A 154 9.00 4.40 -19.69
CA ARG A 154 9.39 3.00 -19.95
C ARG A 154 8.26 1.99 -19.70
N SER A 155 7.06 2.43 -19.31
CA SER A 155 5.97 1.54 -18.91
C SER A 155 4.76 1.63 -19.81
N SER A 156 4.38 0.51 -20.42
CA SER A 156 3.13 0.38 -21.19
C SER A 156 1.91 0.07 -20.31
N GLN A 157 2.09 -0.14 -19.02
CA GLN A 157 1.01 -0.43 -18.08
C GLN A 157 0.00 0.72 -18.01
N ALA A 158 -1.26 0.40 -17.69
CA ALA A 158 -2.22 1.40 -17.27
C ALA A 158 -1.67 2.18 -16.06
N VAL A 159 -1.83 3.51 -16.04
CA VAL A 159 -1.24 4.38 -15.03
C VAL A 159 -1.62 3.96 -13.61
N LYS A 160 -2.85 3.47 -13.40
CA LYS A 160 -3.23 2.94 -12.08
C LYS A 160 -2.38 1.75 -11.66
N SER A 161 -2.20 0.75 -12.54
CA SER A 161 -1.35 -0.40 -12.23
C SER A 161 0.11 0.01 -12.04
N PHE A 162 0.56 1.00 -12.80
CA PHE A 162 1.91 1.54 -12.75
C PHE A 162 2.21 2.18 -11.39
N ILE A 163 1.32 3.04 -10.86
CA ILE A 163 1.53 3.72 -9.57
C ILE A 163 1.28 2.80 -8.35
N LEU A 164 0.60 1.67 -8.53
CA LEU A 164 0.39 0.66 -7.49
C LEU A 164 1.56 -0.30 -7.30
N ASP A 165 2.52 -0.33 -8.23
CA ASP A 165 3.72 -1.17 -8.13
C ASP A 165 4.66 -0.58 -7.08
N GLN A 166 4.79 -1.27 -5.94
CA GLN A 166 5.60 -0.81 -4.80
C GLN A 166 7.09 -0.63 -5.13
N ARG A 167 7.58 -1.26 -6.20
CA ARG A 167 8.96 -1.06 -6.70
C ARG A 167 9.13 0.27 -7.42
N LYS A 168 8.02 0.93 -7.77
CA LYS A 168 8.00 2.23 -8.44
C LYS A 168 7.66 3.36 -7.49
N ILE A 169 6.60 3.17 -6.69
CA ILE A 169 6.15 4.12 -5.67
C ILE A 169 5.76 3.30 -4.44
N ALA A 170 6.58 3.37 -3.40
CA ALA A 170 6.31 2.64 -2.17
C ALA A 170 5.16 3.30 -1.38
N GLY A 171 4.39 2.49 -0.69
CA GLY A 171 3.35 2.96 0.22
C GLY A 171 2.01 3.30 -0.42
N LEU A 172 1.94 3.57 -1.73
CA LEU A 172 0.69 3.87 -2.42
C LEU A 172 -0.15 2.60 -2.63
N GLY A 173 -1.43 2.65 -2.29
CA GLY A 173 -2.36 1.55 -2.52
C GLY A 173 -3.62 1.99 -3.28
N ASN A 174 -4.68 1.19 -3.20
CA ASN A 174 -5.86 1.35 -4.06
C ASN A 174 -6.67 2.62 -3.76
N ILE A 175 -6.72 3.03 -2.48
CA ILE A 175 -7.44 4.22 -2.03
C ILE A 175 -6.77 5.45 -2.62
N TYR A 176 -5.51 5.66 -2.25
CA TYR A 176 -4.77 6.85 -2.63
C TYR A 176 -4.44 6.89 -4.12
N ALA A 177 -4.37 5.73 -4.81
CA ALA A 177 -4.21 5.69 -6.27
C ALA A 177 -5.44 6.22 -7.00
N ASP A 178 -6.67 5.86 -6.60
CA ASP A 178 -7.88 6.40 -7.22
C ASP A 178 -8.01 7.90 -6.95
N GLU A 179 -7.76 8.34 -5.71
CA GLU A 179 -7.80 9.74 -5.31
C GLU A 179 -6.76 10.59 -6.06
N ALA A 180 -5.52 10.08 -6.18
CA ALA A 180 -4.46 10.78 -6.92
C ALA A 180 -4.77 10.91 -8.41
N LEU A 181 -5.29 9.86 -9.05
CA LEU A 181 -5.67 9.91 -10.46
C LEU A 181 -6.86 10.84 -10.70
N PHE A 182 -7.82 10.89 -9.77
CA PHE A 182 -8.91 11.84 -9.84
C PHE A 182 -8.40 13.29 -9.71
N LYS A 183 -7.58 13.57 -8.71
CA LYS A 183 -6.98 14.89 -8.48
C LYS A 183 -6.13 15.35 -9.67
N ALA A 184 -5.37 14.45 -10.28
CA ALA A 184 -4.55 14.70 -11.46
C ALA A 184 -5.38 14.80 -12.77
N ARG A 185 -6.68 14.46 -12.76
CA ARG A 185 -7.57 14.36 -13.93
C ARG A 185 -7.05 13.39 -15.00
N ILE A 186 -6.52 12.25 -14.55
CA ILE A 186 -5.95 11.21 -15.43
C ILE A 186 -6.83 9.97 -15.38
N HIS A 187 -7.24 9.46 -16.54
CA HIS A 187 -8.04 8.24 -16.64
C HIS A 187 -7.22 7.02 -16.19
N PRO A 188 -7.75 6.11 -15.33
CA PRO A 188 -7.01 4.98 -14.77
C PRO A 188 -6.37 4.04 -15.80
N LEU A 189 -6.97 3.90 -17.00
CA LEU A 189 -6.45 3.07 -18.10
C LEU A 189 -5.45 3.80 -19.01
N ARG A 190 -5.14 5.07 -18.77
CA ARG A 190 -4.14 5.78 -19.58
C ARG A 190 -2.80 5.04 -19.50
N PRO A 191 -2.15 4.66 -20.62
CA PRO A 191 -0.82 4.06 -20.57
C PRO A 191 0.19 5.03 -19.97
N ALA A 192 0.99 4.59 -19.00
CA ALA A 192 1.93 5.45 -18.27
C ALA A 192 2.91 6.17 -19.23
N ARG A 193 3.43 5.46 -20.24
CA ARG A 193 4.35 6.03 -21.26
C ARG A 193 3.74 7.13 -22.14
N LEU A 194 2.42 7.27 -22.14
CA LEU A 194 1.73 8.30 -22.93
C LEU A 194 1.37 9.53 -22.10
N LEU A 195 1.79 9.58 -20.84
CA LEU A 195 1.65 10.80 -20.03
C LEU A 195 2.59 11.87 -20.57
N LYS A 196 2.02 13.07 -20.77
CA LYS A 196 2.80 14.26 -21.11
C LYS A 196 3.53 14.78 -19.86
N LYS A 197 4.49 15.69 -20.05
CA LYS A 197 5.24 16.31 -18.95
C LYS A 197 4.31 16.90 -17.89
N GLU A 198 3.36 17.73 -18.32
CA GLU A 198 2.42 18.42 -17.44
C GLU A 198 1.45 17.45 -16.73
N GLU A 199 1.10 16.31 -17.39
CA GLU A 199 0.29 15.26 -16.77
C GLU A 199 1.09 14.51 -15.69
N THR A 200 2.39 14.31 -15.93
CA THR A 200 3.28 13.64 -14.96
C THR A 200 3.53 14.53 -13.73
N GLU A 201 3.73 15.82 -13.95
CA GLU A 201 3.88 16.81 -12.87
C GLU A 201 2.61 16.87 -12.00
N ARG A 202 1.42 17.00 -12.62
CA ARG A 202 0.14 16.96 -11.89
C ARG A 202 -0.08 15.64 -11.14
N LEU A 203 0.37 14.50 -11.71
CA LEU A 203 0.28 13.21 -11.03
C LEU A 203 1.18 13.16 -9.81
N TRP A 204 2.41 13.66 -9.91
CA TRP A 204 3.34 13.75 -8.80
C TRP A 204 2.78 14.63 -7.68
N GLU A 205 2.30 15.83 -8.01
CA GLU A 205 1.66 16.73 -7.05
C GLU A 205 0.44 16.07 -6.39
N ALA A 206 -0.40 15.41 -7.19
CA ALA A 206 -1.60 14.76 -6.70
C ALA A 206 -1.28 13.59 -5.75
N VAL A 207 -0.27 12.76 -6.07
CA VAL A 207 0.17 11.66 -5.20
C VAL A 207 0.65 12.21 -3.85
N ASN A 208 1.51 13.22 -3.86
CA ASN A 208 1.98 13.84 -2.62
C ASN A 208 0.83 14.45 -1.82
N ALA A 209 -0.08 15.18 -2.48
CA ALA A 209 -1.19 15.84 -1.82
C ALA A 209 -2.17 14.86 -1.15
N VAL A 210 -2.52 13.74 -1.81
CA VAL A 210 -3.45 12.78 -1.21
C VAL A 210 -2.81 11.98 -0.08
N ILE A 211 -1.50 11.72 -0.15
CA ILE A 211 -0.77 11.09 0.95
C ILE A 211 -0.64 12.05 2.14
N ALA A 212 -0.29 13.31 1.91
CA ALA A 212 -0.24 14.33 2.97
C ALA A 212 -1.60 14.46 3.69
N GLN A 213 -2.69 14.57 2.92
CA GLN A 213 -4.05 14.58 3.45
C GLN A 213 -4.37 13.32 4.26
N GLY A 214 -3.96 12.13 3.77
CA GLY A 214 -4.15 10.88 4.50
C GLY A 214 -3.41 10.85 5.84
N LEU A 215 -2.18 11.37 5.88
CA LEU A 215 -1.38 11.49 7.10
C LEU A 215 -2.00 12.47 8.11
N GLU A 216 -2.47 13.63 7.65
CA GLU A 216 -3.13 14.64 8.47
C GLU A 216 -4.42 14.09 9.10
N ASN A 217 -5.20 13.31 8.34
CA ASN A 217 -6.46 12.72 8.78
C ASN A 217 -6.29 11.34 9.46
N ARG A 218 -5.08 10.96 9.89
CA ARG A 218 -4.80 9.71 10.63
C ARG A 218 -5.16 8.44 9.86
N GLY A 219 -5.16 8.49 8.52
CA GLY A 219 -5.51 7.37 7.64
C GLY A 219 -7.00 7.19 7.40
N THR A 220 -7.35 6.21 6.57
CA THR A 220 -8.70 5.90 6.10
C THR A 220 -9.26 4.67 6.81
N SER A 221 -10.32 4.80 7.59
CA SER A 221 -11.03 3.69 8.25
C SER A 221 -12.39 3.46 7.63
N PHE A 222 -12.58 2.30 6.99
CA PHE A 222 -13.90 1.87 6.52
C PHE A 222 -14.54 0.81 7.41
N ARG A 223 -13.75 -0.17 7.89
CA ARG A 223 -14.26 -1.29 8.71
C ARG A 223 -13.30 -1.71 9.82
N ASN A 224 -12.06 -2.03 9.48
CA ASN A 224 -11.18 -2.80 10.36
C ASN A 224 -9.83 -2.10 10.63
N TYR A 225 -9.57 -0.93 10.04
CA TYR A 225 -8.36 -0.20 10.35
C TYR A 225 -8.55 0.53 11.67
N GLN A 226 -7.64 0.26 12.59
CA GLN A 226 -7.43 0.93 13.85
C GLN A 226 -5.93 1.13 14.05
N ASP A 227 -5.55 2.19 14.75
CA ASP A 227 -4.18 2.41 15.19
C ASP A 227 -3.85 1.58 16.45
N ALA A 228 -2.68 1.76 17.05
CA ALA A 228 -2.25 0.97 18.20
C ALA A 228 -3.09 1.23 19.47
N ASN A 229 -3.81 2.35 19.53
CA ASN A 229 -4.75 2.69 20.61
C ASN A 229 -6.17 2.16 20.34
N GLY A 230 -6.41 1.51 19.19
CA GLY A 230 -7.74 1.10 18.77
C GLY A 230 -8.59 2.23 18.16
N GLU A 231 -7.99 3.39 17.84
CA GLU A 231 -8.68 4.54 17.29
C GLU A 231 -8.77 4.48 15.76
N MET A 232 -9.86 5.02 15.21
CA MET A 232 -10.13 5.09 13.77
C MET A 232 -9.54 6.37 13.18
N GLY A 233 -9.07 6.29 11.92
CA GLY A 233 -8.76 7.47 11.12
C GLY A 233 -9.99 8.19 10.61
N ASN A 234 -9.81 9.38 10.02
CA ASN A 234 -10.90 10.26 9.56
C ASN A 234 -10.86 10.57 8.05
N ASN A 235 -9.86 10.06 7.32
CA ASN A 235 -9.66 10.40 5.91
C ASN A 235 -10.79 9.91 4.98
N GLN A 236 -11.60 8.92 5.37
CA GLN A 236 -12.77 8.45 4.61
C GLN A 236 -13.78 9.56 4.31
N ASN A 237 -13.87 10.58 5.16
CA ASN A 237 -14.79 11.72 4.99
C ASN A 237 -14.33 12.70 3.90
N HIS A 238 -13.05 12.64 3.52
CA HIS A 238 -12.41 13.53 2.55
C HIS A 238 -12.28 12.93 1.15
N LEU A 239 -12.60 11.63 0.98
CA LEU A 239 -12.44 10.93 -0.31
C LEU A 239 -13.37 11.50 -1.38
N GLN A 240 -12.83 11.64 -2.58
CA GLN A 240 -13.53 12.20 -3.73
C GLN A 240 -14.18 11.15 -4.61
N VAL A 241 -13.53 10.00 -4.80
CA VAL A 241 -14.00 8.94 -5.71
C VAL A 241 -14.00 7.54 -5.09
N TYR A 242 -13.04 7.22 -4.24
CA TYR A 242 -12.90 5.86 -3.71
C TYR A 242 -14.15 5.43 -2.92
N GLN A 243 -14.71 4.24 -3.25
CA GLN A 243 -15.99 3.69 -2.74
C GLN A 243 -17.24 4.52 -3.02
N ARG A 244 -17.18 5.50 -3.92
CA ARG A 244 -18.30 6.39 -4.26
C ARG A 244 -18.94 6.09 -5.62
N LYS A 245 -18.81 4.84 -6.13
CA LYS A 245 -19.47 4.41 -7.36
C LYS A 245 -20.98 4.73 -7.33
N GLY A 246 -21.49 5.31 -8.42
CA GLY A 246 -22.91 5.68 -8.56
C GLY A 246 -23.31 6.99 -7.87
N GLN A 247 -22.41 7.60 -7.10
CA GLN A 247 -22.64 8.91 -6.49
C GLN A 247 -22.21 10.04 -7.45
N PRO A 248 -22.72 11.26 -7.27
CA PRO A 248 -22.29 12.42 -8.03
C PRO A 248 -20.84 12.79 -7.72
N CYS A 249 -20.09 13.16 -8.74
CA CYS A 249 -18.76 13.73 -8.63
C CYS A 249 -18.82 15.06 -7.89
N ARG A 250 -18.03 15.24 -6.84
CA ARG A 250 -18.00 16.49 -6.07
C ARG A 250 -17.49 17.70 -6.86
N ALA A 251 -16.78 17.48 -7.98
CA ALA A 251 -16.22 18.54 -8.80
C ALA A 251 -17.11 18.96 -9.98
N CYS A 252 -17.93 18.06 -10.56
CA CYS A 252 -18.70 18.37 -11.76
C CYS A 252 -20.13 17.78 -11.79
N GLY A 253 -20.55 17.06 -10.76
CA GLY A 253 -21.88 16.46 -10.67
C GLY A 253 -22.07 15.15 -11.47
N GLU A 254 -21.17 14.81 -12.39
CA GLU A 254 -21.26 13.59 -13.22
C GLU A 254 -21.22 12.32 -12.36
N THR A 255 -21.97 11.30 -12.74
CA THR A 255 -22.03 10.04 -12.01
C THR A 255 -20.67 9.30 -12.04
N LEU A 256 -20.14 8.98 -10.86
CA LEU A 256 -18.91 8.22 -10.71
C LEU A 256 -19.10 6.77 -11.14
N VAL A 257 -18.19 6.27 -11.97
CA VAL A 257 -18.23 4.91 -12.51
C VAL A 257 -17.05 4.07 -11.99
N GLN A 258 -17.23 2.76 -12.04
CA GLN A 258 -16.18 1.82 -11.64
C GLN A 258 -15.79 0.92 -12.80
N ILE A 259 -14.48 0.73 -12.95
CA ILE A 259 -13.88 -0.24 -13.88
C ILE A 259 -12.92 -1.15 -13.15
N LYS A 260 -12.50 -2.24 -13.80
CA LYS A 260 -11.45 -3.13 -13.30
C LYS A 260 -10.14 -2.81 -14.00
N VAL A 261 -9.08 -2.53 -13.25
CA VAL A 261 -7.73 -2.23 -13.76
C VAL A 261 -6.72 -3.09 -13.02
N GLY A 262 -5.99 -3.95 -13.72
CA GLY A 262 -5.00 -4.84 -13.11
C GLY A 262 -5.56 -5.71 -11.98
N GLY A 263 -6.79 -6.24 -12.16
CA GLY A 263 -7.46 -7.06 -11.14
C GLY A 263 -8.15 -6.29 -10.00
N ARG A 264 -7.99 -4.95 -9.92
CA ARG A 264 -8.54 -4.10 -8.85
C ARG A 264 -9.65 -3.19 -9.34
N GLY A 265 -10.66 -2.96 -8.49
CA GLY A 265 -11.68 -1.94 -8.75
C GLY A 265 -11.06 -0.55 -8.75
N SER A 266 -11.46 0.30 -9.68
CA SER A 266 -11.06 1.69 -9.80
C SER A 266 -12.29 2.55 -10.02
N VAL A 267 -12.55 3.49 -9.12
CA VAL A 267 -13.64 4.46 -9.25
C VAL A 267 -13.08 5.76 -9.81
N TYR A 268 -13.76 6.34 -10.79
CA TYR A 268 -13.33 7.57 -11.44
C TYR A 268 -14.53 8.37 -11.98
N CYS A 269 -14.31 9.65 -12.31
CA CYS A 269 -15.28 10.51 -12.97
C CYS A 269 -15.04 10.52 -14.49
N PRO A 270 -16.00 10.07 -15.34
CA PRO A 270 -15.82 10.01 -16.78
C PRO A 270 -15.72 11.40 -17.45
N ALA A 271 -16.28 12.43 -16.83
CA ALA A 271 -16.17 13.81 -17.33
C ALA A 271 -14.82 14.45 -16.97
N CYS A 272 -14.35 14.31 -15.69
CA CYS A 272 -13.09 14.88 -15.24
C CYS A 272 -11.86 14.10 -15.74
N GLN A 273 -11.98 12.79 -15.90
CA GLN A 273 -10.90 11.87 -16.27
C GLN A 273 -11.19 11.21 -17.61
N LYS A 274 -11.03 11.99 -18.70
CA LYS A 274 -11.37 11.54 -20.05
C LYS A 274 -10.59 10.28 -20.46
N PRO A 275 -11.25 9.27 -21.07
CA PRO A 275 -10.57 8.05 -21.51
C PRO A 275 -9.52 8.33 -22.58
N PRO A 276 -8.45 7.51 -22.66
CA PRO A 276 -7.48 7.61 -23.72
C PRO A 276 -8.19 7.41 -25.09
N ARG A 277 -7.86 8.24 -26.08
CA ARG A 277 -8.40 8.08 -27.44
C ARG A 277 -8.05 6.68 -27.95
N LYS A 278 -9.05 5.91 -28.38
CA LYS A 278 -8.81 4.63 -29.07
C LYS A 278 -7.98 4.92 -30.32
N ARG A 279 -6.80 4.31 -30.45
CA ARG A 279 -6.10 4.30 -31.76
C ARG A 279 -7.09 3.73 -32.77
N ARG A 280 -7.45 4.51 -33.79
CA ARG A 280 -8.08 3.97 -34.99
C ARG A 280 -7.17 2.86 -35.50
N LYS A 281 -7.65 1.62 -35.52
CA LYS A 281 -7.00 0.55 -36.29
C LYS A 281 -7.03 1.05 -37.75
N THR A 282 -5.88 1.45 -38.27
CA THR A 282 -5.74 1.63 -39.73
C THR A 282 -6.06 0.27 -40.33
N ALA A 283 -7.15 0.22 -41.11
CA ALA A 283 -7.47 -0.95 -41.91
C ALA A 283 -6.26 -1.18 -42.83
N THR A 284 -5.46 -2.19 -42.51
CA THR A 284 -4.41 -2.69 -43.37
C THR A 284 -5.09 -3.15 -44.67
N GLY A 285 -4.78 -2.50 -45.79
CA GLY A 285 -5.38 -2.69 -47.08
C GLY A 285 -5.40 -4.16 -47.49
N ALA A 286 -6.58 -4.61 -47.88
CA ALA A 286 -6.75 -5.83 -48.61
C ALA A 286 -5.90 -5.77 -49.90
N ARG A 287 -4.79 -6.48 -49.93
CA ARG A 287 -4.06 -6.77 -51.19
C ARG A 287 -5.00 -7.53 -52.07
N LYS A 288 -5.56 -6.86 -53.08
CA LYS A 288 -6.17 -7.52 -54.23
C LYS A 288 -5.09 -8.31 -54.97
N THR A 289 -5.14 -9.63 -54.84
CA THR A 289 -4.43 -10.55 -55.73
C THR A 289 -5.05 -10.41 -57.13
N LYS A 290 -4.32 -9.84 -58.05
CA LYS A 290 -4.64 -9.88 -59.50
C LYS A 290 -4.42 -11.31 -59.97
N ASP A 291 -5.51 -11.98 -60.26
CA ASP A 291 -5.55 -13.23 -61.00
C ASP A 291 -5.06 -12.96 -62.42
N LYS A 292 -3.91 -13.51 -62.78
CA LYS A 292 -3.44 -13.53 -64.18
C LYS A 292 -3.96 -14.82 -64.80
N GLY A 293 -5.05 -14.70 -65.55
CA GLY A 293 -5.49 -15.76 -66.44
C GLY A 293 -4.37 -16.12 -67.42
N ALA A 294 -4.05 -17.37 -67.50
CA ALA A 294 -3.25 -17.99 -68.55
C ALA A 294 -4.20 -18.67 -69.54
N THR A 295 -4.33 -18.08 -70.73
CA THR A 295 -4.96 -18.66 -71.91
C THR A 295 -4.03 -19.69 -72.54
N ALA A 296 -4.56 -20.83 -72.82
CA ALA A 296 -4.43 -21.79 -73.92
C ALA A 296 -3.18 -21.89 -74.79
N ARG A 297 -2.61 -23.02 -74.90
CA ARG A 297 -2.67 -23.87 -76.08
C ARG A 297 -2.25 -25.28 -75.72
#